data_d36629cb563e2a5a2d6b265dfc07b237
#
_entry.id   d36629cb563e2a5a2d6b265dfc07b237
#
_cell.length_a   1.000
_cell.length_b   1.000
_cell.length_c   1.000
_cell.angle_alpha   90.00
_cell.angle_beta   90.00
_cell.angle_gamma   90.00
#
_symmetry.space_group_name_H-M   'P 1'
#
loop_
_entity.id
_entity.type
_entity.pdbx_description
1 polymer ?
#
loop_
_entity_poly.entity_id
_entity_poly.type
_entity_poly.pdbx_seq_one_letter_code
_entity_poly.pdbx_strand_id
1 'polypeptide(L)'
;LDRLMGELADHIDLSGCTEYTVEAGRPDTITAEKLAVLARRGCSRVSVNPQTMQDAVLERMGRAHRADDILRAYALARESGIGCINMDLIAGLPGDSAEGFRASLEQVLDLGPENVTVHTLALKKGSRLMEEGGGLPSGAAVADMLDFAWAALRGAGQRPYYLYRQKYMSGSCLLYTSDAA
;
A
#
# COMPACT_ATOMS: atom_id res chain seq x y z
N LEU A 1 -21.54 -1.46 -1.25
CA LEU A 1 -20.57 -0.71 -2.05
C LEU A 1 -21.26 0.02 -3.19
N ASP A 2 -21.95 -0.70 -4.13
CA ASP A 2 -22.58 -0.10 -5.33
C ASP A 2 -23.59 1.01 -4.99
N ARG A 3 -24.46 0.78 -3.99
CA ARG A 3 -25.39 1.80 -3.50
C ARG A 3 -24.66 3.04 -2.96
N LEU A 4 -23.60 2.86 -2.16
CA LEU A 4 -22.81 3.99 -1.62
C LEU A 4 -22.20 4.83 -2.74
N MET A 5 -21.61 4.18 -3.74
CA MET A 5 -20.99 4.89 -4.86
C MET A 5 -22.04 5.57 -5.75
N GLY A 6 -23.24 4.99 -5.86
CA GLY A 6 -24.39 5.63 -6.52
C GLY A 6 -24.80 6.91 -5.80
N GLU A 7 -25.03 6.83 -4.49
CA GLU A 7 -25.40 7.99 -3.66
C GLU A 7 -24.33 9.11 -3.73
N LEU A 8 -23.03 8.74 -3.77
CA LEU A 8 -21.97 9.73 -3.96
C LEU A 8 -22.08 10.44 -5.31
N ALA A 9 -22.29 9.70 -6.40
CA ALA A 9 -22.43 10.26 -7.74
C ALA A 9 -23.67 11.14 -7.89
N ASP A 10 -24.76 10.83 -7.16
CA ASP A 10 -25.98 11.63 -7.16
C ASP A 10 -25.85 12.96 -6.42
N HIS A 11 -24.87 13.08 -5.49
CA HIS A 11 -24.69 14.26 -4.65
C HIS A 11 -23.41 15.04 -4.94
N ILE A 12 -22.45 14.46 -5.65
CA ILE A 12 -21.15 15.06 -5.96
C ILE A 12 -20.93 15.03 -7.47
N ASP A 13 -20.69 16.19 -8.06
CA ASP A 13 -20.30 16.25 -9.47
C ASP A 13 -18.86 15.72 -9.63
N LEU A 14 -18.75 14.56 -10.25
CA LEU A 14 -17.48 13.89 -10.54
C LEU A 14 -16.97 14.14 -11.96
N SER A 15 -17.64 14.97 -12.76
CA SER A 15 -17.27 15.20 -14.18
C SER A 15 -15.87 15.80 -14.36
N GLY A 16 -15.42 16.61 -13.40
CA GLY A 16 -14.08 17.18 -13.36
C GLY A 16 -13.06 16.38 -12.53
N CYS A 17 -13.44 15.18 -12.03
CA CYS A 17 -12.57 14.37 -11.19
C CYS A 17 -11.49 13.69 -12.02
N THR A 18 -10.24 14.06 -11.80
CA THR A 18 -9.07 13.48 -12.50
C THR A 18 -8.58 12.18 -11.84
N GLU A 19 -8.82 12.00 -10.54
CA GLU A 19 -8.50 10.78 -9.82
C GLU A 19 -9.63 10.43 -8.83
N TYR A 20 -10.21 9.25 -9.01
CA TYR A 20 -11.19 8.67 -8.10
C TYR A 20 -10.61 7.41 -7.49
N THR A 21 -10.04 7.55 -6.28
CA THR A 21 -9.34 6.48 -5.58
C THR A 21 -10.24 5.77 -4.59
N VAL A 22 -10.18 4.45 -4.58
CA VAL A 22 -10.80 3.62 -3.54
C VAL A 22 -9.73 2.79 -2.82
N GLU A 23 -9.64 3.01 -1.50
CA GLU A 23 -8.82 2.20 -0.61
C GLU A 23 -9.52 0.84 -0.40
N ALA A 24 -9.17 -0.17 -1.21
CA ALA A 24 -9.70 -1.52 -1.05
C ALA A 24 -9.08 -2.23 0.17
N GLY A 25 -7.91 -1.76 0.58
CA GLY A 25 -7.26 -2.08 1.85
C GLY A 25 -6.76 -3.52 1.91
N ARG A 26 -7.42 -4.34 2.73
CA ARG A 26 -6.95 -5.69 3.04
C ARG A 26 -7.17 -6.65 1.87
N PRO A 27 -6.13 -7.38 1.40
CA PRO A 27 -6.23 -8.32 0.30
C PRO A 27 -7.34 -9.37 0.44
N ASP A 28 -7.53 -9.89 1.65
CA ASP A 28 -8.56 -10.89 1.97
C ASP A 28 -10.02 -10.39 1.83
N THR A 29 -10.21 -9.08 1.68
CA THR A 29 -11.54 -8.46 1.47
C THR A 29 -11.82 -8.07 0.03
N ILE A 30 -10.83 -8.17 -0.85
CA ILE A 30 -10.94 -7.83 -2.27
C ILE A 30 -11.55 -9.01 -3.02
N THR A 31 -12.63 -8.75 -3.78
CA THR A 31 -13.30 -9.74 -4.62
C THR A 31 -13.56 -9.19 -6.02
N ALA A 32 -13.67 -10.08 -7.01
CA ALA A 32 -13.96 -9.71 -8.39
C ALA A 32 -15.25 -8.88 -8.51
N GLU A 33 -16.30 -9.22 -7.74
CA GLU A 33 -17.58 -8.51 -7.75
C GLU A 33 -17.44 -7.07 -7.24
N LYS A 34 -16.64 -6.86 -6.18
CA LYS A 34 -16.38 -5.51 -5.65
C LYS A 34 -15.59 -4.67 -6.64
N LEU A 35 -14.55 -5.24 -7.24
CA LEU A 35 -13.74 -4.58 -8.24
C LEU A 35 -14.54 -4.23 -9.49
N ALA A 36 -15.43 -5.12 -9.95
CA ALA A 36 -16.36 -4.85 -11.04
C ALA A 36 -17.30 -3.66 -10.73
N VAL A 37 -17.76 -3.54 -9.48
CA VAL A 37 -18.51 -2.35 -9.03
C VAL A 37 -17.65 -1.10 -9.12
N LEU A 38 -16.42 -1.13 -8.61
CA LEU A 38 -15.50 0.01 -8.63
C LEU A 38 -15.25 0.49 -10.07
N ALA A 39 -14.89 -0.44 -10.97
CA ALA A 39 -14.63 -0.14 -12.38
C ALA A 39 -15.87 0.48 -13.05
N ARG A 40 -17.05 -0.11 -12.85
CA ARG A 40 -18.32 0.35 -13.40
C ARG A 40 -18.73 1.74 -12.88
N ARG A 41 -18.31 2.09 -11.67
CA ARG A 41 -18.57 3.39 -11.02
C ARG A 41 -17.48 4.44 -11.29
N GLY A 42 -16.55 4.16 -12.20
CA GLY A 42 -15.54 5.12 -12.63
C GLY A 42 -14.35 5.27 -11.69
N CYS A 43 -14.13 4.30 -10.79
CA CYS A 43 -12.91 4.27 -9.99
C CYS A 43 -11.69 4.18 -10.92
N SER A 44 -10.80 5.17 -10.85
CA SER A 44 -9.61 5.23 -11.70
C SER A 44 -8.38 4.63 -11.01
N ARG A 45 -8.39 4.56 -9.68
CA ARG A 45 -7.30 4.02 -8.87
C ARG A 45 -7.83 3.17 -7.71
N VAL A 46 -7.18 2.04 -7.47
CA VAL A 46 -7.48 1.16 -6.32
C VAL A 46 -6.21 0.84 -5.55
N SER A 47 -6.29 0.87 -4.21
CA SER A 47 -5.16 0.47 -3.36
C SER A 47 -5.32 -0.97 -2.88
N VAL A 48 -4.28 -1.76 -3.08
CA VAL A 48 -4.08 -3.10 -2.48
C VAL A 48 -2.95 -2.96 -1.48
N ASN A 49 -3.23 -3.13 -0.19
CA ASN A 49 -2.30 -2.77 0.88
C ASN A 49 -1.64 -4.01 1.51
N PRO A 50 -0.55 -4.56 0.92
CA PRO A 50 0.14 -5.72 1.47
C PRO A 50 0.78 -5.44 2.83
N GLN A 51 1.32 -4.25 3.04
CA GLN A 51 2.15 -3.82 4.17
C GLN A 51 3.55 -4.47 4.13
N THR A 52 3.65 -5.74 3.84
CA THR A 52 4.84 -6.56 3.62
C THR A 52 4.45 -7.81 2.84
N MET A 53 5.40 -8.46 2.18
CA MET A 53 5.23 -9.77 1.53
C MET A 53 5.78 -10.92 2.40
N GLN A 54 6.14 -10.64 3.67
CA GLN A 54 6.69 -11.63 4.60
C GLN A 54 5.58 -12.21 5.47
N ASP A 55 5.20 -13.48 5.25
CA ASP A 55 4.12 -14.15 5.99
C ASP A 55 4.33 -14.11 7.51
N ALA A 56 5.56 -14.31 7.98
CA ALA A 56 5.89 -14.27 9.41
C ALA A 56 5.65 -12.88 10.02
N VAL A 57 5.90 -11.81 9.27
CA VAL A 57 5.66 -10.42 9.70
C VAL A 57 4.15 -10.14 9.70
N LEU A 58 3.42 -10.58 8.66
CA LEU A 58 1.97 -10.46 8.60
C LEU A 58 1.29 -11.15 9.79
N GLU A 59 1.69 -12.37 10.10
CA GLU A 59 1.18 -13.12 11.25
C GLU A 59 1.45 -12.39 12.57
N ARG A 60 2.67 -11.89 12.76
CA ARG A 60 3.05 -11.10 13.94
C ARG A 60 2.23 -9.81 14.10
N MET A 61 1.83 -9.20 12.99
CA MET A 61 0.94 -8.04 12.97
C MET A 61 -0.54 -8.39 13.21
N GLY A 62 -0.88 -9.67 13.35
CA GLY A 62 -2.26 -10.14 13.47
C GLY A 62 -3.04 -10.01 12.16
N ARG A 63 -2.37 -10.06 11.01
CA ARG A 63 -3.01 -10.09 9.70
C ARG A 63 -3.44 -11.52 9.37
N ALA A 64 -4.67 -11.68 8.89
CA ALA A 64 -5.22 -12.97 8.51
C ALA A 64 -4.78 -13.42 7.12
N HIS A 65 -4.38 -12.46 6.25
CA HIS A 65 -3.94 -12.74 4.88
C HIS A 65 -2.45 -13.08 4.80
N ARG A 66 -2.06 -13.76 3.75
CA ARG A 66 -0.70 -14.14 3.40
C ARG A 66 -0.26 -13.50 2.07
N ALA A 67 1.01 -13.65 1.71
CA ALA A 67 1.56 -13.19 0.44
C ALA A 67 0.75 -13.69 -0.77
N ASP A 68 0.33 -14.94 -0.76
CA ASP A 68 -0.52 -15.50 -1.82
C ASP A 68 -1.88 -14.80 -1.96
N ASP A 69 -2.46 -14.32 -0.86
CA ASP A 69 -3.71 -13.54 -0.90
C ASP A 69 -3.47 -12.18 -1.56
N ILE A 70 -2.30 -11.57 -1.30
CA ILE A 70 -1.89 -10.32 -1.93
C ILE A 70 -1.74 -10.50 -3.44
N LEU A 71 -1.05 -11.54 -3.88
CA LEU A 71 -0.88 -11.85 -5.29
C LEU A 71 -2.23 -12.07 -6.00
N ARG A 72 -3.14 -12.82 -5.38
CA ARG A 72 -4.50 -13.01 -5.90
C ARG A 72 -5.29 -11.71 -5.98
N ALA A 73 -5.24 -10.89 -4.93
CA ALA A 73 -5.93 -9.60 -4.91
C ALA A 73 -5.41 -8.65 -5.99
N TYR A 74 -4.09 -8.62 -6.19
CA TYR A 74 -3.46 -7.85 -7.25
C TYR A 74 -3.89 -8.35 -8.65
N ALA A 75 -3.88 -9.66 -8.90
CA ALA A 75 -4.35 -10.23 -10.16
C ALA A 75 -5.81 -9.85 -10.46
N LEU A 76 -6.70 -9.98 -9.47
CA LEU A 76 -8.09 -9.54 -9.60
C LEU A 76 -8.22 -8.05 -9.91
N ALA A 77 -7.39 -7.21 -9.27
CA ALA A 77 -7.38 -5.77 -9.54
C ALA A 77 -6.95 -5.48 -10.99
N ARG A 78 -5.94 -6.18 -11.52
CA ARG A 78 -5.52 -6.07 -12.92
C ARG A 78 -6.62 -6.51 -13.90
N GLU A 79 -7.28 -7.61 -13.62
CA GLU A 79 -8.37 -8.13 -14.46
C GLU A 79 -9.60 -7.22 -14.47
N SER A 80 -9.79 -6.38 -13.44
CA SER A 80 -10.93 -5.46 -13.35
C SER A 80 -10.91 -4.32 -14.36
N GLY A 81 -9.76 -4.04 -14.98
CA GLY A 81 -9.58 -2.93 -15.93
C GLY A 81 -9.43 -1.55 -15.27
N ILE A 82 -9.32 -1.46 -13.93
CA ILE A 82 -8.99 -0.20 -13.24
C ILE A 82 -7.56 0.20 -13.64
N GLY A 83 -7.39 1.43 -14.12
CA GLY A 83 -6.17 1.89 -14.78
C GLY A 83 -4.96 2.03 -13.87
N CYS A 84 -5.16 2.26 -12.57
CA CYS A 84 -4.07 2.48 -11.61
C CYS A 84 -4.24 1.60 -10.38
N ILE A 85 -3.22 0.80 -10.08
CA ILE A 85 -3.15 0.02 -8.83
C ILE A 85 -2.03 0.60 -7.97
N ASN A 86 -2.37 0.95 -6.74
CA ASN A 86 -1.40 1.34 -5.72
C ASN A 86 -1.13 0.16 -4.78
N MET A 87 0.12 -0.01 -4.37
CA MET A 87 0.50 -1.00 -3.36
C MET A 87 1.27 -0.32 -2.22
N ASP A 88 0.80 -0.55 -0.98
CA ASP A 88 1.40 0.06 0.21
C ASP A 88 2.32 -0.90 0.92
N LEU A 89 3.54 -0.47 1.21
CA LEU A 89 4.49 -1.14 2.07
C LEU A 89 4.80 -0.29 3.30
N ILE A 90 5.16 -0.94 4.42
CA ILE A 90 5.56 -0.26 5.65
C ILE A 90 6.99 -0.65 6.02
N ALA A 91 7.90 0.33 6.06
CA ALA A 91 9.22 0.17 6.61
C ALA A 91 9.17 0.22 8.15
N GLY A 92 9.90 -0.66 8.81
CA GLY A 92 10.03 -0.67 10.27
C GLY A 92 8.98 -1.50 10.99
N LEU A 93 8.34 -2.48 10.33
CA LEU A 93 7.40 -3.40 10.96
C LEU A 93 8.09 -4.28 12.03
N PRO A 94 7.37 -4.66 13.12
CA PRO A 94 7.91 -5.54 14.15
C PRO A 94 8.29 -6.90 13.59
N GLY A 95 9.53 -7.31 13.81
CA GLY A 95 10.06 -8.58 13.33
C GLY A 95 10.47 -8.59 11.86
N ASP A 96 10.34 -7.46 11.16
CA ASP A 96 10.92 -7.29 9.82
C ASP A 96 12.40 -6.92 9.90
N SER A 97 13.13 -7.16 8.82
CA SER A 97 14.52 -6.78 8.64
C SER A 97 14.71 -5.95 7.37
N ALA A 98 15.87 -5.32 7.21
CA ALA A 98 16.18 -4.61 5.98
C ALA A 98 16.13 -5.54 4.76
N GLU A 99 16.59 -6.78 4.91
CA GLU A 99 16.53 -7.80 3.85
C GLU A 99 15.09 -8.23 3.55
N GLY A 100 14.25 -8.41 4.58
CA GLY A 100 12.83 -8.77 4.43
C GLY A 100 12.04 -7.69 3.73
N PHE A 101 12.26 -6.43 4.12
CA PHE A 101 11.66 -5.28 3.46
C PHE A 101 12.10 -5.16 1.99
N ARG A 102 13.41 -5.33 1.69
CA ARG A 102 13.95 -5.34 0.32
C ARG A 102 13.26 -6.40 -0.53
N ALA A 103 13.23 -7.64 -0.05
CA ALA A 103 12.57 -8.73 -0.75
C ALA A 103 11.08 -8.46 -1.00
N SER A 104 10.38 -7.82 -0.04
CA SER A 104 8.98 -7.41 -0.21
C SER A 104 8.82 -6.34 -1.29
N LEU A 105 9.69 -5.33 -1.31
CA LEU A 105 9.63 -4.26 -2.32
C LEU A 105 9.96 -4.79 -3.72
N GLU A 106 10.97 -5.65 -3.85
CA GLU A 106 11.32 -6.29 -5.12
C GLU A 106 10.15 -7.09 -5.69
N GLN A 107 9.49 -7.93 -4.85
CA GLN A 107 8.30 -8.65 -5.26
C GLN A 107 7.16 -7.72 -5.70
N VAL A 108 6.94 -6.61 -5.01
CA VAL A 108 5.94 -5.60 -5.40
C VAL A 108 6.32 -4.97 -6.74
N LEU A 109 7.58 -4.61 -6.95
CA LEU A 109 8.05 -4.03 -8.22
C LEU A 109 7.90 -5.01 -9.39
N ASP A 110 8.16 -6.30 -9.18
CA ASP A 110 7.98 -7.36 -10.19
C ASP A 110 6.51 -7.50 -10.64
N LEU A 111 5.55 -7.18 -9.77
CA LEU A 111 4.14 -7.12 -10.13
C LEU A 111 3.81 -5.94 -11.07
N GLY A 112 4.59 -4.88 -11.05
CA GLY A 112 4.44 -3.69 -11.90
C GLY A 112 3.22 -2.82 -11.58
N PRO A 113 2.99 -2.42 -10.30
CA PRO A 113 1.93 -1.47 -9.97
C PRO A 113 2.30 -0.07 -10.49
N GLU A 114 1.29 0.71 -10.85
CA GLU A 114 1.48 2.11 -11.30
C GLU A 114 1.94 2.99 -10.14
N ASN A 115 1.48 2.68 -8.92
CA ASN A 115 1.90 3.41 -7.73
C ASN A 115 2.43 2.47 -6.64
N VAL A 116 3.44 2.92 -5.94
CA VAL A 116 3.93 2.30 -4.70
C VAL A 116 3.99 3.35 -3.60
N THR A 117 3.36 3.05 -2.47
CA THR A 117 3.47 3.88 -1.28
C THR A 117 4.36 3.19 -0.26
N VAL A 118 5.41 3.87 0.19
CA VAL A 118 6.25 3.39 1.27
C VAL A 118 6.00 4.23 2.51
N HIS A 119 5.32 3.64 3.47
CA HIS A 119 5.11 4.22 4.80
C HIS A 119 6.26 3.87 5.74
N THR A 120 6.48 4.72 6.73
CA THR A 120 7.21 4.33 7.95
C THR A 120 6.23 4.02 9.06
N LEU A 121 6.51 2.98 9.84
CA LEU A 121 5.67 2.64 10.97
C LEU A 121 5.54 3.84 11.93
N ALA A 122 4.30 4.26 12.18
CA ALA A 122 3.98 5.28 13.18
C ALA A 122 3.41 4.61 14.42
N LEU A 123 4.11 4.74 15.55
CA LEU A 123 3.64 4.22 16.82
C LEU A 123 2.59 5.16 17.43
N LYS A 124 1.37 4.67 17.59
CA LYS A 124 0.31 5.41 18.26
C LYS A 124 0.36 5.15 19.76
N LYS A 125 0.26 6.21 20.56
CA LYS A 125 0.17 6.12 22.02
C LYS A 125 -1.02 5.22 22.42
N GLY A 126 -0.80 4.25 23.29
CA GLY A 126 -1.81 3.27 23.70
C GLY A 126 -2.05 2.12 22.71
N SER A 127 -1.20 1.95 21.70
CA SER A 127 -1.23 0.75 20.86
C SER A 127 -0.54 -0.41 21.59
N ARG A 128 -1.06 -1.64 21.45
CA ARG A 128 -0.42 -2.86 21.97
C ARG A 128 1.05 -2.96 21.59
N LEU A 129 1.39 -2.55 20.37
CA LEU A 129 2.74 -2.55 19.85
C LEU A 129 3.67 -1.62 20.63
N MET A 130 3.17 -0.50 21.15
CA MET A 130 3.93 0.43 21.98
C MET A 130 4.08 -0.10 23.41
N GLU A 131 3.10 -0.84 23.92
CA GLU A 131 3.09 -1.45 25.26
C GLU A 131 4.00 -2.68 25.34
N GLU A 132 4.00 -3.52 24.31
CA GLU A 132 4.79 -4.74 24.24
C GLU A 132 6.28 -4.49 23.92
N GLY A 133 6.63 -3.31 23.37
CA GLY A 133 7.99 -2.76 23.26
C GLY A 133 9.03 -3.63 22.51
N GLY A 134 8.61 -4.72 21.86
CA GLY A 134 9.51 -5.74 21.36
C GLY A 134 9.58 -5.86 19.84
N GLY A 135 10.83 -6.00 19.33
CA GLY A 135 11.08 -6.42 17.96
C GLY A 135 10.96 -5.34 16.90
N LEU A 136 11.00 -4.06 17.28
CA LEU A 136 11.10 -2.97 16.32
C LEU A 136 12.51 -2.88 15.74
N PRO A 137 12.66 -2.71 14.42
CA PRO A 137 13.95 -2.40 13.82
C PRO A 137 14.53 -1.09 14.38
N SER A 138 15.86 -1.00 14.40
CA SER A 138 16.54 0.24 14.78
C SER A 138 16.24 1.38 13.79
N GLY A 139 16.38 2.63 14.23
CA GLY A 139 16.24 3.77 13.32
C GLY A 139 17.20 3.71 12.13
N ALA A 140 18.41 3.17 12.31
CA ALA A 140 19.37 2.94 11.22
C ALA A 140 18.83 1.91 10.21
N ALA A 141 18.29 0.79 10.69
CA ALA A 141 17.69 -0.21 9.80
C ALA A 141 16.51 0.34 9.00
N VAL A 142 15.68 1.18 9.63
CA VAL A 142 14.56 1.86 8.92
C VAL A 142 15.10 2.86 7.88
N ALA A 143 16.16 3.58 8.18
CA ALA A 143 16.81 4.47 7.22
C ALA A 143 17.33 3.67 6.01
N ASP A 144 18.01 2.54 6.23
CA ASP A 144 18.49 1.65 5.16
C ASP A 144 17.34 1.12 4.28
N MET A 145 16.18 0.78 4.90
CA MET A 145 14.97 0.37 4.15
C MET A 145 14.48 1.51 3.23
N LEU A 146 14.44 2.74 3.73
CA LEU A 146 13.97 3.90 2.97
C LEU A 146 14.94 4.29 1.85
N ASP A 147 16.24 4.25 2.11
CA ASP A 147 17.27 4.54 1.10
C ASP A 147 17.23 3.50 -0.02
N PHE A 148 17.04 2.23 0.33
CA PHE A 148 16.83 1.19 -0.65
C PHE A 148 15.54 1.43 -1.46
N ALA A 149 14.42 1.73 -0.80
CA ALA A 149 13.17 2.01 -1.48
C ALA A 149 13.29 3.18 -2.46
N TRP A 150 13.94 4.26 -2.05
CA TRP A 150 14.23 5.40 -2.90
C TRP A 150 15.00 5.00 -4.16
N ALA A 151 16.07 4.23 -4.01
CA ALA A 151 16.91 3.81 -5.12
C ALA A 151 16.17 2.84 -6.06
N ALA A 152 15.48 1.84 -5.51
CA ALA A 152 14.77 0.81 -6.26
C ALA A 152 13.61 1.39 -7.08
N LEU A 153 12.77 2.23 -6.47
CA LEU A 153 11.62 2.85 -7.14
C LEU A 153 12.07 3.80 -8.25
N ARG A 154 13.12 4.59 -8.04
CA ARG A 154 13.70 5.42 -9.11
C ARG A 154 14.32 4.58 -10.22
N GLY A 155 14.99 3.48 -9.87
CA GLY A 155 15.53 2.52 -10.84
C GLY A 155 14.43 1.89 -11.70
N ALA A 156 13.25 1.68 -11.14
CA ALA A 156 12.05 1.22 -11.83
C ALA A 156 11.32 2.33 -12.63
N GLY A 157 11.88 3.53 -12.70
CA GLY A 157 11.29 4.67 -13.44
C GLY A 157 10.19 5.42 -12.71
N GLN A 158 9.88 5.03 -11.47
CA GLN A 158 8.86 5.74 -10.68
C GLN A 158 9.41 7.03 -10.09
N ARG A 159 8.54 8.03 -9.93
CA ARG A 159 8.89 9.35 -9.39
C ARG A 159 8.08 9.65 -8.15
N PRO A 160 8.69 10.27 -7.10
CA PRO A 160 7.94 10.73 -5.95
C PRO A 160 7.01 11.87 -6.37
N TYR A 161 5.73 11.78 -6.02
CA TYR A 161 4.75 12.84 -6.30
C TYR A 161 4.08 13.40 -5.05
N TYR A 162 4.17 12.70 -3.94
CA TYR A 162 3.60 13.16 -2.67
C TYR A 162 4.48 12.77 -1.49
N LEU A 163 4.68 13.70 -0.56
CA LEU A 163 5.44 13.53 0.66
C LEU A 163 4.60 13.99 1.85
N TYR A 164 4.47 13.15 2.87
CA TYR A 164 3.92 13.59 4.15
C TYR A 164 4.68 13.01 5.33
N ARG A 165 4.54 13.67 6.47
CA ARG A 165 5.14 13.23 7.74
C ARG A 165 4.10 13.26 8.84
N GLN A 166 3.98 12.16 9.58
CA GLN A 166 3.19 12.08 10.81
C GLN A 166 4.08 12.20 12.05
N LYS A 167 3.49 12.60 13.18
CA LYS A 167 4.18 12.53 14.47
C LYS A 167 4.49 11.06 14.82
N TYR A 168 5.64 10.85 15.49
CA TYR A 168 6.09 9.53 15.94
C TYR A 168 6.43 8.52 14.83
N MET A 169 6.77 9.00 13.65
CA MET A 169 7.35 8.18 12.58
C MET A 169 8.88 8.24 12.62
N SER A 170 9.52 7.12 12.29
CA SER A 170 10.98 7.03 12.15
C SER A 170 11.50 7.75 10.90
N GLY A 171 10.64 8.06 9.94
CA GLY A 171 10.97 8.70 8.67
C GLY A 171 9.77 9.38 8.04
N SER A 172 9.93 9.81 6.78
CA SER A 172 8.85 10.38 5.97
C SER A 172 8.18 9.32 5.12
N CYS A 173 6.89 9.50 4.83
CA CYS A 173 6.18 8.67 3.86
C CYS A 173 6.32 9.28 2.47
N LEU A 174 6.65 8.47 1.48
CA LEU A 174 6.77 8.85 0.09
C LEU A 174 5.84 8.00 -0.78
N LEU A 175 5.07 8.67 -1.64
CA LEU A 175 4.29 8.04 -2.68
C LEU A 175 5.01 8.18 -4.00
N TYR A 176 5.10 7.08 -4.73
CA TYR A 176 5.76 7.00 -6.03
C TYR A 176 4.76 6.60 -7.11
N THR A 177 4.92 7.14 -8.29
CA THR A 177 4.09 6.83 -9.45
C THR A 177 4.92 6.67 -10.72
N SER A 178 4.50 5.78 -11.61
CA SER A 178 4.99 5.69 -12.98
C SER A 178 4.40 6.79 -13.85
N ASP A 179 3.19 7.28 -13.53
CA ASP A 179 2.47 8.32 -14.25
C ASP A 179 2.70 9.68 -13.59
N ALA A 180 3.90 10.24 -13.77
CA ALA A 180 4.12 11.63 -13.43
C ALA A 180 3.53 12.49 -14.55
N ALA A 181 2.27 12.91 -14.38
CA ALA A 181 1.66 13.95 -15.18
C ALA A 181 2.39 15.29 -14.99
#